data_259f748b6185208ca8f65921c0752e4c
#
_entry.id   259f748b6185208ca8f65921c0752e4c
#
_cell.length_a   1.000
_cell.length_b   1.000
_cell.length_c   1.000
_cell.angle_alpha   90.00
_cell.angle_beta   90.00
_cell.angle_gamma   90.00
#
_symmetry.space_group_name_H-M   'P 1'
#
loop_
_entity.id
_entity.type
_entity.pdbx_description
1 polymer ?
#
loop_
_entity_poly.entity_id
_entity_poly.type
_entity_poly.pdbx_seq_one_letter_code
_entity_poly.pdbx_strand_id
1 'polypeptide(L)'
;MLFIDSDIEFDHTSFVPMLKANKDIVLTPYPMKVIDFDKARRNSKISGRPIEECGYYYAMAFIDRNNIEIKEGLCEIDRGPAGFMLMKRGVFDKMIEAYPDMRIKQSQMINGQMQKNTYLWNFFDTEFNKE
;
A
#
# COMPACT_ATOMS: atom_id res chain seq x y z
N MET A 1 -10.48 -3.30 -6.24
CA MET A 1 -10.28 -1.83 -6.20
C MET A 1 -8.80 -1.56 -6.36
N LEU A 2 -8.42 -0.60 -7.18
CA LEU A 2 -7.04 -0.17 -7.37
C LEU A 2 -6.88 1.24 -6.80
N PHE A 3 -5.90 1.41 -5.90
CA PHE A 3 -5.49 2.70 -5.35
C PHE A 3 -4.20 3.11 -6.03
N ILE A 4 -4.16 4.36 -6.50
CA ILE A 4 -2.98 4.96 -7.14
C ILE A 4 -2.88 6.40 -6.64
N ASP A 5 -1.74 6.74 -6.06
CA ASP A 5 -1.44 8.11 -5.68
C ASP A 5 -1.19 8.95 -6.93
N SER A 6 -1.61 10.21 -6.91
CA SER A 6 -1.59 11.11 -8.07
C SER A 6 -0.18 11.47 -8.55
N ASP A 7 0.84 11.18 -7.78
CA ASP A 7 2.25 11.48 -8.03
C ASP A 7 3.11 10.23 -8.28
N ILE A 8 2.48 9.07 -8.51
CA ILE A 8 3.15 7.83 -8.89
C ILE A 8 3.05 7.64 -10.40
N GLU A 9 4.20 7.58 -11.05
CA GLU A 9 4.33 7.13 -12.43
C GLU A 9 4.47 5.60 -12.45
N PHE A 10 3.73 4.93 -13.32
CA PHE A 10 3.78 3.47 -13.49
C PHE A 10 3.53 3.07 -14.94
N ASP A 11 4.10 1.94 -15.34
CA ASP A 11 3.76 1.31 -16.60
C ASP A 11 2.44 0.52 -16.44
N HIS A 12 1.54 0.64 -17.40
CA HIS A 12 0.25 -0.07 -17.37
C HIS A 12 0.40 -1.59 -17.30
N THR A 13 1.51 -2.16 -17.76
CA THR A 13 1.80 -3.59 -17.67
C THR A 13 2.07 -4.04 -16.23
N SER A 14 2.46 -3.13 -15.32
CA SER A 14 2.70 -3.43 -13.91
C SER A 14 1.45 -3.91 -13.18
N PHE A 15 0.27 -3.53 -13.67
CA PHE A 15 -1.00 -3.94 -13.09
C PHE A 15 -1.37 -5.40 -13.38
N VAL A 16 -0.93 -5.94 -14.50
CA VAL A 16 -1.26 -7.31 -14.92
C VAL A 16 -0.75 -8.39 -13.95
N PRO A 17 0.50 -8.34 -13.47
CA PRO A 17 0.99 -9.26 -12.44
C PRO A 17 0.18 -9.18 -11.13
N MET A 18 -0.24 -7.97 -10.71
CA MET A 18 -1.05 -7.80 -9.51
C MET A 18 -2.41 -8.51 -9.63
N LEU A 19 -3.05 -8.45 -10.80
CA LEU A 19 -4.30 -9.17 -11.07
C LEU A 19 -4.08 -10.69 -11.06
N LYS A 20 -3.01 -11.16 -11.72
CA LYS A 20 -2.68 -12.60 -11.81
C LYS A 20 -2.34 -13.21 -10.46
N ALA A 21 -1.76 -12.43 -9.56
CA ALA A 21 -1.43 -12.85 -8.20
C ALA A 21 -2.66 -13.35 -7.41
N ASN A 22 -3.84 -12.85 -7.74
CA ASN A 22 -5.13 -13.24 -7.16
C ASN A 22 -5.15 -13.27 -5.61
N LYS A 23 -4.34 -12.44 -4.97
CA LYS A 23 -4.30 -12.27 -3.51
C LYS A 23 -5.34 -11.26 -3.06
N ASP A 24 -5.67 -11.26 -1.78
CA ASP A 24 -6.65 -10.33 -1.20
C ASP A 24 -6.16 -8.88 -1.30
N ILE A 25 -4.88 -8.65 -1.00
CA ILE A 25 -4.18 -7.38 -1.16
C ILE A 25 -2.86 -7.64 -1.88
N VAL A 26 -2.57 -6.84 -2.92
CA VAL A 26 -1.28 -6.81 -3.62
C VAL A 26 -0.87 -5.36 -3.73
N LEU A 27 0.38 -5.09 -3.42
CA LEU A 27 0.95 -3.75 -3.60
C LEU A 27 2.28 -3.83 -4.33
N THR A 28 2.63 -2.74 -5.00
CA THR A 28 3.93 -2.58 -5.65
C THR A 28 4.74 -1.56 -4.87
N PRO A 29 5.92 -1.93 -4.36
CA PRO A 29 6.79 -0.99 -3.68
C PRO A 29 7.31 0.04 -4.67
N TYR A 30 7.34 1.30 -4.26
CA TYR A 30 7.94 2.40 -4.98
C TYR A 30 8.95 3.13 -4.08
N PRO A 31 9.97 3.77 -4.66
CA PRO A 31 10.99 4.44 -3.89
C PRO A 31 10.42 5.67 -3.17
N MET A 32 10.87 5.89 -1.94
CA MET A 32 10.63 7.15 -1.25
C MET A 32 11.34 8.30 -1.97
N LYS A 33 10.83 9.53 -1.85
CA LYS A 33 11.38 10.74 -2.48
C LYS A 33 12.70 11.21 -1.81
N VAL A 34 13.49 10.27 -1.30
CA VAL A 34 14.77 10.52 -0.63
C VAL A 34 15.82 9.61 -1.22
N ILE A 35 16.95 10.17 -1.63
CA ILE A 35 18.12 9.44 -2.12
C ILE A 35 19.25 9.59 -1.11
N ASP A 36 19.77 8.45 -0.64
CA ASP A 36 20.97 8.40 0.19
C ASP A 36 22.19 8.11 -0.72
N PHE A 37 22.98 9.12 -1.00
CA PHE A 37 24.13 9.01 -1.88
C PHE A 37 25.26 8.14 -1.30
N ASP A 38 25.44 8.11 0.00
CA ASP A 38 26.46 7.27 0.63
C ASP A 38 26.03 5.79 0.61
N LYS A 39 24.77 5.51 0.83
CA LYS A 39 24.16 4.19 0.62
C LYS A 39 24.30 3.76 -0.86
N ALA A 40 24.00 4.66 -1.79
CA ALA A 40 24.12 4.40 -3.22
C ALA A 40 25.54 3.97 -3.61
N ARG A 41 26.56 4.71 -3.18
CA ARG A 41 27.98 4.40 -3.44
C ARG A 41 28.41 3.06 -2.83
N ARG A 42 28.01 2.79 -1.58
CA ARG A 42 28.34 1.52 -0.91
C ARG A 42 27.69 0.33 -1.62
N ASN A 43 26.38 0.42 -1.87
CA ASN A 43 25.61 -0.68 -2.46
C ASN A 43 26.02 -0.94 -3.93
N SER A 44 26.30 0.09 -4.71
CA SER A 44 26.79 -0.06 -6.08
C SER A 44 28.12 -0.82 -6.14
N LYS A 45 29.05 -0.51 -5.23
CA LYS A 45 30.34 -1.24 -5.14
C LYS A 45 30.15 -2.71 -4.77
N ILE A 46 29.18 -3.04 -3.91
CA ILE A 46 28.94 -4.41 -3.44
C ILE A 46 28.17 -5.22 -4.49
N SER A 47 27.16 -4.63 -5.11
CA SER A 47 26.23 -5.32 -6.03
C SER A 47 26.64 -5.28 -7.49
N GLY A 48 27.54 -4.35 -7.88
CA GLY A 48 27.87 -4.06 -9.27
C GLY A 48 26.77 -3.36 -10.07
N ARG A 49 25.67 -2.95 -9.42
CA ARG A 49 24.54 -2.25 -10.06
C ARG A 49 24.84 -0.76 -10.25
N PRO A 50 24.18 -0.09 -11.21
CA PRO A 50 24.25 1.36 -11.37
C PRO A 50 23.98 2.09 -10.07
N ILE A 51 24.72 3.17 -9.81
CA ILE A 51 24.61 3.93 -8.57
C ILE A 51 23.22 4.55 -8.39
N GLU A 52 22.57 4.90 -9.48
CA GLU A 52 21.22 5.47 -9.55
C GLU A 52 20.16 4.52 -8.98
N GLU A 53 20.42 3.21 -9.01
CA GLU A 53 19.49 2.18 -8.51
C GLU A 53 19.71 1.81 -7.05
N CYS A 54 20.80 2.26 -6.44
CA CYS A 54 21.29 1.72 -5.17
C CYS A 54 20.99 2.59 -3.94
N GLY A 55 20.47 3.81 -4.13
CA GLY A 55 20.32 4.82 -3.09
C GLY A 55 18.91 4.95 -2.50
N TYR A 56 17.95 4.24 -3.02
CA TYR A 56 16.55 4.40 -2.63
C TYR A 56 16.19 3.67 -1.33
N TYR A 57 15.22 4.24 -0.64
CA TYR A 57 14.47 3.59 0.44
C TYR A 57 13.05 3.27 -0.05
N TYR A 58 12.48 2.20 0.49
CA TYR A 58 11.13 1.77 0.20
C TYR A 58 10.31 1.73 1.50
N ALA A 59 9.09 2.26 1.47
CA ALA A 59 8.20 2.28 2.63
C ALA A 59 7.56 0.90 2.84
N MET A 60 8.37 -0.11 3.14
CA MET A 60 7.91 -1.48 3.34
C MET A 60 8.66 -2.17 4.48
N ALA A 61 7.99 -3.11 5.15
CA ALA A 61 8.60 -3.96 6.15
C ALA A 61 8.30 -5.43 5.83
N PHE A 62 9.33 -6.27 5.87
CA PHE A 62 9.19 -7.71 5.74
C PHE A 62 8.78 -8.32 7.08
N ILE A 63 8.03 -9.42 7.04
CA ILE A 63 7.68 -10.22 8.23
C ILE A 63 8.95 -10.72 8.91
N ASP A 64 9.87 -11.30 8.13
CA ASP A 64 11.20 -11.67 8.59
C ASP A 64 12.24 -11.24 7.55
N ARG A 65 13.13 -10.31 7.94
CA ARG A 65 14.19 -9.79 7.06
C ARG A 65 15.29 -10.81 6.75
N ASN A 66 15.44 -11.83 7.59
CA ASN A 66 16.47 -12.86 7.42
C ASN A 66 15.96 -14.02 6.56
N ASN A 67 14.65 -14.13 6.35
CA ASN A 67 14.02 -15.20 5.60
C ASN A 67 12.97 -14.64 4.62
N ILE A 68 13.46 -13.92 3.60
CA ILE A 68 12.59 -13.36 2.55
C ILE A 68 12.41 -14.41 1.47
N GLU A 69 11.22 -14.95 1.37
CA GLU A 69 10.85 -15.89 0.32
C GLU A 69 10.12 -15.17 -0.82
N ILE A 70 10.67 -15.27 -2.03
CA ILE A 70 10.06 -14.71 -3.24
C ILE A 70 9.54 -15.87 -4.10
N LYS A 71 8.22 -15.90 -4.29
CA LYS A 71 7.53 -16.89 -5.15
C LYS A 71 6.82 -16.15 -6.29
N GLU A 72 7.14 -16.51 -7.51
CA GLU A 72 6.52 -15.91 -8.72
C GLU A 72 6.59 -14.36 -8.76
N GLY A 73 7.69 -13.80 -8.23
CA GLY A 73 7.88 -12.34 -8.15
C GLY A 73 7.14 -11.67 -6.98
N LEU A 74 6.51 -12.43 -6.09
CA LEU A 74 5.78 -11.95 -4.93
C LEU A 74 6.49 -12.37 -3.64
N CYS A 75 6.45 -11.51 -2.63
CA CYS A 75 6.83 -11.86 -1.25
C CYS A 75 5.76 -11.38 -0.27
N GLU A 76 5.64 -12.08 0.85
CA GLU A 76 4.80 -11.62 1.94
C GLU A 76 5.51 -10.53 2.73
N ILE A 77 4.75 -9.50 3.10
CA ILE A 77 5.25 -8.36 3.85
C ILE A 77 4.32 -8.05 5.02
N ASP A 78 4.89 -7.47 6.08
CA ASP A 78 4.13 -7.00 7.25
C ASP A 78 3.42 -5.68 6.93
N ARG A 79 4.14 -4.74 6.34
CA ARG A 79 3.64 -3.41 5.99
C ARG A 79 4.18 -2.96 4.65
N GLY A 80 3.36 -2.22 3.89
CA GLY A 80 3.76 -1.67 2.61
C GLY A 80 2.99 -0.41 2.23
N PRO A 81 3.42 0.26 1.15
CA PRO A 81 2.84 1.52 0.72
C PRO A 81 1.46 1.30 0.09
N ALA A 82 0.54 2.23 0.33
CA ALA A 82 -0.80 2.20 -0.25
C ALA A 82 -0.92 2.90 -1.62
N GLY A 83 0.13 3.62 -2.05
CA GLY A 83 0.07 4.48 -3.25
C GLY A 83 -0.01 3.73 -4.57
N PHE A 84 0.26 2.43 -4.60
CA PHE A 84 -0.04 1.55 -5.74
C PHE A 84 -0.45 0.18 -5.22
N MET A 85 -1.73 0.04 -4.89
CA MET A 85 -2.28 -1.12 -4.19
C MET A 85 -3.56 -1.62 -4.85
N LEU A 86 -3.61 -2.91 -5.13
CA LEU A 86 -4.81 -3.63 -5.58
C LEU A 86 -5.42 -4.39 -4.40
N MET A 87 -6.69 -4.14 -4.13
CA MET A 87 -7.45 -4.80 -3.05
C MET A 87 -8.73 -5.42 -3.59
N LYS A 88 -9.00 -6.67 -3.23
CA LYS A 88 -10.28 -7.32 -3.54
C LYS A 88 -11.42 -6.67 -2.76
N ARG A 89 -12.61 -6.66 -3.33
CA ARG A 89 -13.82 -6.13 -2.67
C ARG A 89 -14.09 -6.83 -1.34
N GLY A 90 -13.95 -8.14 -1.27
CA GLY A 90 -14.21 -8.92 -0.06
C GLY A 90 -13.32 -8.57 1.14
N VAL A 91 -12.20 -7.84 0.94
CA VAL A 91 -11.39 -7.31 2.04
C VAL A 91 -12.19 -6.29 2.85
N PHE A 92 -12.92 -5.40 2.16
CA PHE A 92 -13.77 -4.40 2.84
C PHE A 92 -14.89 -5.06 3.64
N ASP A 93 -15.48 -6.12 3.13
CA ASP A 93 -16.52 -6.87 3.83
C ASP A 93 -15.95 -7.49 5.13
N LYS A 94 -14.76 -8.07 5.07
CA LYS A 94 -14.03 -8.57 6.25
C LYS A 94 -13.68 -7.45 7.25
N MET A 95 -13.28 -6.27 6.76
CA MET A 95 -12.97 -5.11 7.61
C MET A 95 -14.21 -4.57 8.30
N ILE A 96 -15.36 -4.55 7.62
CA ILE A 96 -16.67 -4.17 8.19
C ILE A 96 -17.04 -5.08 9.36
N GLU A 97 -16.85 -6.39 9.21
CA GLU A 97 -17.12 -7.37 10.25
C GLU A 97 -16.16 -7.26 11.42
N ALA A 98 -14.86 -7.07 11.13
CA ALA A 98 -13.80 -7.01 12.15
C ALA A 98 -13.81 -5.69 12.95
N TYR A 99 -14.23 -4.58 12.33
CA TYR A 99 -14.15 -3.23 12.91
C TYR A 99 -15.51 -2.49 12.85
N PRO A 100 -16.56 -3.00 13.50
CA PRO A 100 -17.90 -2.41 13.45
C PRO A 100 -17.95 -0.97 13.99
N ASP A 101 -17.07 -0.63 14.93
CA ASP A 101 -17.00 0.70 15.55
C ASP A 101 -16.42 1.77 14.64
N MET A 102 -15.74 1.39 13.55
CA MET A 102 -15.23 2.33 12.55
C MET A 102 -16.31 2.91 11.62
N ARG A 103 -17.58 2.52 11.83
CA ARG A 103 -18.69 3.04 11.06
C ARG A 103 -18.96 4.51 11.38
N ILE A 104 -18.89 5.36 10.36
CA ILE A 104 -19.20 6.78 10.50
C ILE A 104 -20.72 6.97 10.44
N LYS A 105 -21.29 7.55 11.51
CA LYS A 105 -22.69 7.94 11.56
C LYS A 105 -22.82 9.38 11.05
N GLN A 106 -22.87 9.54 9.75
CA GLN A 106 -23.03 10.85 9.12
C GLN A 106 -24.41 10.97 8.47
N SER A 107 -25.05 12.11 8.66
CA SER A 107 -26.25 12.49 7.92
C SER A 107 -25.90 13.68 7.03
N GLN A 108 -26.41 13.67 5.82
CA GLN A 108 -26.23 14.78 4.87
C GLN A 108 -27.57 15.20 4.29
N MET A 109 -27.66 16.48 3.95
CA MET A 109 -28.86 17.01 3.30
C MET A 109 -28.75 16.81 1.80
N ILE A 110 -29.65 16.03 1.22
CA ILE A 110 -29.74 15.80 -0.22
C ILE A 110 -31.15 16.24 -0.64
N ASN A 111 -31.22 17.18 -1.58
CA ASN A 111 -32.49 17.74 -2.10
C ASN A 111 -33.45 18.21 -0.98
N GLY A 112 -32.90 18.84 0.07
CA GLY A 112 -33.69 19.37 1.19
C GLY A 112 -34.16 18.31 2.22
N GLN A 113 -33.76 17.04 2.06
CA GLN A 113 -34.09 15.97 2.99
C GLN A 113 -32.82 15.42 3.67
N MET A 114 -32.92 15.17 4.97
CA MET A 114 -31.83 14.58 5.74
C MET A 114 -31.76 13.07 5.43
N GLN A 115 -30.67 12.65 4.80
CA GLN A 115 -30.40 11.25 4.51
C GLN A 115 -29.25 10.73 5.36
N LYS A 116 -29.42 9.57 5.98
CA LYS A 116 -28.35 8.87 6.73
C LYS A 116 -27.48 8.13 5.73
N ASN A 117 -26.17 8.42 5.74
CA ASN A 117 -25.22 7.62 5.00
C ASN A 117 -24.90 6.35 5.80
N THR A 118 -25.30 5.20 5.29
CA THR A 118 -25.11 3.90 5.94
C THR A 118 -23.84 3.17 5.49
N TYR A 119 -23.12 3.72 4.50
CA TYR A 119 -22.00 3.05 3.82
C TYR A 119 -20.63 3.70 4.07
N LEU A 120 -20.52 4.60 5.03
CA LEU A 120 -19.25 5.24 5.38
C LEU A 120 -18.54 4.48 6.49
N TRP A 121 -17.27 4.14 6.23
CA TRP A 121 -16.38 3.48 7.17
C TRP A 121 -15.03 4.16 7.15
N ASN A 122 -14.44 4.40 8.32
CA ASN A 122 -13.18 5.11 8.50
C ASN A 122 -11.98 4.14 8.55
N PHE A 123 -11.81 3.31 7.52
CA PHE A 123 -10.75 2.30 7.48
C PHE A 123 -9.34 2.85 7.28
N PHE A 124 -9.21 4.10 6.85
CA PHE A 124 -7.94 4.73 6.53
C PHE A 124 -7.66 5.94 7.42
N ASP A 125 -8.18 5.92 8.64
CA ASP A 125 -7.92 6.96 9.62
C ASP A 125 -6.48 6.90 10.11
N THR A 126 -5.93 8.08 10.41
CA THR A 126 -4.62 8.20 11.04
C THR A 126 -4.82 8.36 12.54
N GLU A 127 -4.45 7.33 13.30
CA GLU A 127 -4.45 7.39 14.76
C GLU A 127 -3.09 7.85 15.26
N PHE A 128 -3.07 8.92 16.05
CA PHE A 128 -1.88 9.31 16.79
C PHE A 128 -1.86 8.53 18.10
N ASN A 129 -0.99 7.52 18.19
CA ASN A 129 -0.66 6.94 19.48
C ASN A 129 0.04 8.02 20.32
N LYS A 130 -0.63 8.49 21.34
CA LYS A 130 0.01 9.25 22.42
C LYS A 130 0.71 8.24 23.31
N GLU A 131 1.97 7.93 23.03
CA GLU A 131 2.89 7.40 24.02
C GLU A 131 3.45 8.53 24.87
#